data_98b253b66b2adb521ffa2a48293706ef
#
_entry.id   98b253b66b2adb521ffa2a48293706ef
#
_cell.length_a   1.000
_cell.length_b   1.000
_cell.length_c   1.000
_cell.angle_alpha   90.00
_cell.angle_beta   90.00
_cell.angle_gamma   90.00
#
_symmetry.space_group_name_H-M   'P 1'
#
loop_
_entity.id
_entity.type
_entity.pdbx_description
1 polymer ?
#
loop_
_entity_poly.entity_id
_entity_poly.type
_entity_poly.pdbx_seq_one_letter_code
_entity_poly.pdbx_strand_id
1 'polypeptide(L)'
;MRFVPLIPSCFDPVPWQSLAPLMLRWDGSLHDGWAPAARKGLEIHAVILPGLAPVEEALEVLRHGLGPDFLVLPVQKPENREAGFRLLRALETLLEATSGRGVKLALRLEGGAEAAVLDLLRQAHGDAVGFCWHPGIRDAEPLADRLWCGQCEPGSDLRSLQALGYRWDMAIEAEHPQDFRAKAALLEATHPTVLFPAEMPTTALGRPVVPDDSVVFGRHLQSEDPLLDRRQGRA
;
A
#
# COMPACT_ATOMS: atom_id res chain seq x y z
N MET A 1 -11.06 3.26 3.70
CA MET A 1 -10.51 2.01 3.15
C MET A 1 -11.28 1.70 1.87
N ARG A 2 -10.62 1.47 0.77
CA ARG A 2 -11.24 1.10 -0.52
C ARG A 2 -10.77 -0.30 -0.88
N PHE A 3 -11.67 -1.16 -1.32
CA PHE A 3 -11.31 -2.48 -1.82
C PHE A 3 -10.97 -2.41 -3.31
N VAL A 4 -9.88 -3.03 -3.69
CA VAL A 4 -9.38 -3.09 -5.06
C VAL A 4 -9.07 -4.54 -5.46
N PRO A 5 -9.27 -4.94 -6.71
CA PRO A 5 -8.96 -6.29 -7.13
C PRO A 5 -7.44 -6.54 -7.19
N LEU A 6 -7.03 -7.69 -6.67
CA LEU A 6 -5.70 -8.27 -6.85
C LEU A 6 -5.77 -9.36 -7.91
N ILE A 7 -5.07 -9.18 -9.00
CA ILE A 7 -5.19 -9.98 -10.21
C ILE A 7 -3.82 -10.57 -10.58
N PRO A 8 -3.74 -11.85 -10.99
CA PRO A 8 -2.54 -12.40 -11.57
C PRO A 8 -2.05 -11.60 -12.78
N SER A 9 -0.75 -11.32 -12.85
CA SER A 9 -0.17 -10.53 -13.94
C SER A 9 -0.29 -11.18 -15.33
N CYS A 10 -0.48 -12.49 -15.37
CA CYS A 10 -0.69 -13.26 -16.60
C CYS A 10 -2.12 -13.16 -17.15
N PHE A 11 -3.08 -12.57 -16.44
CA PHE A 11 -4.46 -12.44 -16.90
C PHE A 11 -4.64 -11.26 -17.86
N ASP A 12 -5.66 -11.37 -18.73
CA ASP A 12 -6.07 -10.27 -19.62
C ASP A 12 -6.61 -9.08 -18.78
N PRO A 13 -6.07 -7.85 -18.96
CA PRO A 13 -6.56 -6.67 -18.26
C PRO A 13 -7.95 -6.19 -18.67
N VAL A 14 -8.43 -6.54 -19.87
CA VAL A 14 -9.65 -5.97 -20.44
C VAL A 14 -10.88 -6.09 -19.52
N PRO A 15 -11.19 -7.26 -18.93
CA PRO A 15 -12.35 -7.40 -18.05
C PRO A 15 -12.30 -6.53 -16.78
N TRP A 16 -11.11 -6.04 -16.41
CA TRP A 16 -10.84 -5.38 -15.15
C TRP A 16 -10.78 -3.85 -15.24
N GLN A 17 -10.72 -3.30 -16.46
CA GLN A 17 -10.53 -1.86 -16.67
C GLN A 17 -11.57 -0.97 -15.96
N SER A 18 -12.80 -1.47 -15.79
CA SER A 18 -13.86 -0.73 -15.10
C SER A 18 -13.75 -0.75 -13.57
N LEU A 19 -12.78 -1.49 -13.02
CA LEU A 19 -12.57 -1.67 -11.59
C LEU A 19 -11.28 -1.00 -11.09
N ALA A 20 -10.61 -0.23 -11.94
CA ALA A 20 -9.38 0.49 -11.56
C ALA A 20 -9.61 1.44 -10.36
N PRO A 21 -8.61 1.62 -9.51
CA PRO A 21 -7.26 1.07 -9.63
C PRO A 21 -7.19 -0.41 -9.31
N LEU A 22 -6.13 -1.06 -9.77
CA LEU A 22 -5.88 -2.48 -9.62
C LEU A 22 -4.59 -2.73 -8.85
N MET A 23 -4.49 -3.91 -8.22
CA MET A 23 -3.22 -4.46 -7.78
C MET A 23 -2.91 -5.72 -8.57
N LEU A 24 -1.65 -5.94 -8.88
CA LEU A 24 -1.20 -7.13 -9.61
C LEU A 24 -0.39 -8.04 -8.71
N ARG A 25 -0.64 -9.35 -8.80
CA ARG A 25 0.26 -10.36 -8.29
C ARG A 25 1.18 -10.79 -9.43
N TRP A 26 2.48 -10.62 -9.25
CA TRP A 26 3.47 -11.03 -10.23
C TRP A 26 3.63 -12.55 -10.23
N ASP A 27 3.35 -13.18 -11.37
CA ASP A 27 3.44 -14.64 -11.55
C ASP A 27 4.61 -15.03 -12.48
N GLY A 28 5.64 -14.18 -12.60
CA GLY A 28 6.80 -14.42 -13.47
C GLY A 28 6.57 -14.08 -14.94
N SER A 29 5.35 -13.66 -15.30
CA SER A 29 5.01 -13.24 -16.66
C SER A 29 3.97 -12.11 -16.64
N LEU A 30 3.94 -11.33 -17.70
CA LEU A 30 2.98 -10.26 -17.89
C LEU A 30 2.20 -10.51 -19.17
N HIS A 31 0.87 -10.50 -19.09
CA HIS A 31 0.04 -10.53 -20.29
C HIS A 31 0.26 -9.26 -21.14
N ASP A 32 0.38 -9.43 -22.45
CA ASP A 32 0.75 -8.33 -23.39
C ASP A 32 -0.20 -7.13 -23.35
N GLY A 33 -1.42 -7.32 -22.88
CA GLY A 33 -2.42 -6.26 -22.74
C GLY A 33 -2.13 -5.24 -21.65
N TRP A 34 -1.32 -5.55 -20.62
CA TRP A 34 -1.13 -4.67 -19.46
C TRP A 34 -0.39 -3.38 -19.79
N ALA A 35 0.73 -3.46 -20.50
CA ALA A 35 1.51 -2.28 -20.84
C ALA A 35 0.74 -1.31 -21.77
N PRO A 36 -0.02 -1.78 -22.79
CA PRO A 36 -0.93 -0.91 -23.52
C PRO A 36 -2.06 -0.31 -22.67
N ALA A 37 -2.63 -1.06 -21.72
CA ALA A 37 -3.70 -0.59 -20.86
C ALA A 37 -3.19 0.49 -19.89
N ALA A 38 -2.02 0.28 -19.25
CA ALA A 38 -1.38 1.26 -18.39
C ALA A 38 -1.08 2.57 -19.14
N ARG A 39 -0.56 2.48 -20.37
CA ARG A 39 -0.31 3.66 -21.22
C ARG A 39 -1.59 4.42 -21.61
N LYS A 40 -2.75 3.77 -21.57
CA LYS A 40 -4.07 4.37 -21.80
C LYS A 40 -4.70 4.89 -20.50
N GLY A 41 -3.97 4.87 -19.39
CA GLY A 41 -4.43 5.42 -18.11
C GLY A 41 -5.08 4.40 -17.18
N LEU A 42 -4.90 3.09 -17.40
CA LEU A 42 -5.30 2.10 -16.41
C LEU A 42 -4.36 2.23 -15.19
N GLU A 43 -4.94 2.58 -14.05
CA GLU A 43 -4.21 2.75 -12.81
C GLU A 43 -3.85 1.40 -12.18
N ILE A 44 -2.55 1.17 -11.99
CA ILE A 44 -2.01 0.03 -11.25
C ILE A 44 -1.41 0.56 -9.96
N HIS A 45 -2.12 0.34 -8.85
CA HIS A 45 -1.72 0.87 -7.56
C HIS A 45 -0.51 0.13 -6.99
N ALA A 46 -0.48 -1.20 -7.06
CA ALA A 46 0.66 -1.97 -6.60
C ALA A 46 0.93 -3.20 -7.46
N VAL A 47 2.19 -3.63 -7.48
CA VAL A 47 2.58 -4.96 -7.94
C VAL A 47 3.18 -5.73 -6.78
N ILE A 48 2.56 -6.86 -6.43
CA ILE A 48 3.01 -7.75 -5.35
C ILE A 48 3.88 -8.85 -5.96
N LEU A 49 5.13 -8.91 -5.52
CA LEU A 49 6.08 -9.91 -5.99
C LEU A 49 5.92 -11.23 -5.23
N PRO A 50 6.15 -12.38 -5.86
CA PRO A 50 6.13 -13.68 -5.19
C PRO A 50 7.41 -13.88 -4.37
N GLY A 51 7.26 -14.29 -3.12
CA GLY A 51 8.39 -14.67 -2.28
C GLY A 51 9.40 -13.54 -2.03
N LEU A 52 10.56 -13.91 -1.52
CA LEU A 52 11.74 -13.03 -1.48
C LEU A 52 12.23 -12.87 -2.94
N ALA A 53 11.50 -12.04 -3.68
CA ALA A 53 11.77 -11.86 -5.09
C ALA A 53 13.23 -11.45 -5.28
N PRO A 54 13.96 -12.10 -6.19
CA PRO A 54 15.22 -11.58 -6.66
C PRO A 54 15.03 -10.13 -7.07
N VAL A 55 16.03 -9.31 -6.80
CA VAL A 55 16.05 -7.92 -7.28
C VAL A 55 15.76 -7.85 -8.78
N GLU A 56 16.17 -8.87 -9.52
CA GLU A 56 15.95 -9.02 -10.95
C GLU A 56 14.47 -9.03 -11.34
N GLU A 57 13.61 -9.76 -10.62
CA GLU A 57 12.15 -9.77 -10.90
C GLU A 57 11.52 -8.40 -10.66
N ALA A 58 11.92 -7.73 -9.58
CA ALA A 58 11.47 -6.38 -9.31
C ALA A 58 11.89 -5.41 -10.42
N LEU A 59 13.13 -5.52 -10.90
CA LEU A 59 13.65 -4.72 -12.00
C LEU A 59 12.93 -5.06 -13.32
N GLU A 60 12.56 -6.31 -13.52
CA GLU A 60 11.79 -6.73 -14.69
C GLU A 60 10.41 -6.07 -14.69
N VAL A 61 9.67 -6.12 -13.58
CA VAL A 61 8.38 -5.41 -13.44
C VAL A 61 8.52 -3.93 -13.81
N LEU A 62 9.56 -3.28 -13.31
CA LEU A 62 9.82 -1.86 -13.61
C LEU A 62 10.13 -1.59 -15.10
N ARG A 63 10.69 -2.56 -15.82
CA ARG A 63 10.97 -2.45 -17.26
C ARG A 63 9.72 -2.52 -18.13
N HIS A 64 8.69 -3.21 -17.67
CA HIS A 64 7.41 -3.31 -18.41
C HIS A 64 6.63 -1.99 -18.51
N GLY A 65 7.03 -0.96 -17.76
CA GLY A 65 6.42 0.36 -17.86
C GLY A 65 4.98 0.41 -17.34
N LEU A 66 4.65 -0.43 -16.35
CA LEU A 66 3.33 -0.46 -15.71
C LEU A 66 3.07 0.77 -14.84
N GLY A 67 4.13 1.40 -14.32
CA GLY A 67 4.06 2.59 -13.47
C GLY A 67 3.25 2.40 -12.18
N PRO A 68 3.44 1.32 -11.40
CA PRO A 68 2.70 1.15 -10.15
C PRO A 68 3.14 2.20 -9.13
N ASP A 69 2.24 2.59 -8.21
CA ASP A 69 2.61 3.45 -7.08
C ASP A 69 3.52 2.69 -6.10
N PHE A 70 3.26 1.39 -5.91
CA PHE A 70 4.00 0.56 -4.99
C PHE A 70 4.50 -0.74 -5.62
N LEU A 71 5.71 -1.11 -5.25
CA LEU A 71 6.28 -2.44 -5.46
C LEU A 71 6.31 -3.14 -4.10
N VAL A 72 5.52 -4.21 -3.94
CA VAL A 72 5.35 -4.92 -2.68
C VAL A 72 6.24 -6.15 -2.65
N LEU A 73 7.15 -6.19 -1.67
CA LEU A 73 8.12 -7.26 -1.47
C LEU A 73 7.74 -8.09 -0.25
N PRO A 74 7.44 -9.38 -0.39
CA PRO A 74 7.31 -10.28 0.76
C PRO A 74 8.66 -10.44 1.47
N VAL A 75 8.65 -10.29 2.77
CA VAL A 75 9.86 -10.37 3.60
C VAL A 75 9.61 -11.28 4.78
N GLN A 76 10.46 -12.28 4.93
CA GLN A 76 10.49 -13.14 6.11
C GLN A 76 11.47 -12.59 7.15
N LYS A 77 11.31 -13.06 8.39
CA LYS A 77 12.24 -12.73 9.46
C LYS A 77 13.65 -13.18 9.08
N PRO A 78 14.65 -12.29 9.08
CA PRO A 78 16.02 -12.68 8.82
C PRO A 78 16.50 -13.71 9.86
N GLU A 79 17.02 -14.84 9.40
CA GLU A 79 17.49 -15.92 10.28
C GLU A 79 18.74 -15.54 11.07
N ASN A 80 19.56 -14.67 10.51
CA ASN A 80 20.81 -14.21 11.09
C ASN A 80 21.19 -12.82 10.56
N ARG A 81 22.27 -12.26 11.12
CA ARG A 81 22.75 -10.93 10.77
C ARG A 81 23.12 -10.80 9.28
N GLU A 82 23.68 -11.86 8.69
CA GLU A 82 24.06 -11.84 7.28
C GLU A 82 22.83 -11.79 6.36
N ALA A 83 21.76 -12.54 6.69
CA ALA A 83 20.48 -12.45 5.99
C ALA A 83 19.89 -11.05 6.10
N GLY A 84 20.00 -10.42 7.26
CA GLY A 84 19.59 -9.02 7.47
C GLY A 84 20.38 -8.06 6.56
N PHE A 85 21.69 -8.20 6.47
CA PHE A 85 22.50 -7.36 5.56
C PHE A 85 22.16 -7.61 4.08
N ARG A 86 21.90 -8.86 3.68
CA ARG A 86 21.46 -9.14 2.30
C ARG A 86 20.13 -8.45 1.98
N LEU A 87 19.17 -8.49 2.91
CA LEU A 87 17.90 -7.79 2.76
C LEU A 87 18.11 -6.28 2.59
N LEU A 88 18.92 -5.65 3.45
CA LEU A 88 19.23 -4.23 3.35
C LEU A 88 19.83 -3.85 1.99
N ARG A 89 20.82 -4.61 1.52
CA ARG A 89 21.44 -4.37 0.21
C ARG A 89 20.44 -4.51 -0.93
N ALA A 90 19.56 -5.51 -0.87
CA ALA A 90 18.49 -5.68 -1.85
C ALA A 90 17.54 -4.46 -1.86
N LEU A 91 17.15 -3.98 -0.69
CA LEU A 91 16.32 -2.78 -0.56
C LEU A 91 17.01 -1.54 -1.10
N GLU A 92 18.29 -1.32 -0.78
CA GLU A 92 19.08 -0.20 -1.31
C GLU A 92 19.10 -0.22 -2.85
N THR A 93 19.41 -1.38 -3.44
CA THR A 93 19.43 -1.53 -4.91
C THR A 93 18.05 -1.21 -5.53
N LEU A 94 16.97 -1.63 -4.89
CA LEU A 94 15.63 -1.37 -5.38
C LEU A 94 15.22 0.09 -5.18
N LEU A 95 15.59 0.71 -4.06
CA LEU A 95 15.35 2.14 -3.83
C LEU A 95 16.07 3.00 -4.88
N GLU A 96 17.30 2.65 -5.23
CA GLU A 96 18.03 3.30 -6.33
C GLU A 96 17.29 3.12 -7.66
N ALA A 97 16.87 1.89 -7.97
CA ALA A 97 16.19 1.57 -9.23
C ALA A 97 14.81 2.25 -9.36
N THR A 98 14.11 2.47 -8.24
CA THR A 98 12.82 3.15 -8.20
C THR A 98 12.94 4.67 -8.09
N SER A 99 14.13 5.17 -7.74
CA SER A 99 14.40 6.60 -7.64
C SER A 99 14.07 7.33 -8.94
N GLY A 100 13.30 8.39 -8.84
CA GLY A 100 12.87 9.19 -9.99
C GLY A 100 11.75 8.58 -10.85
N ARG A 101 11.26 7.38 -10.51
CA ARG A 101 10.14 6.73 -11.23
C ARG A 101 8.78 6.91 -10.56
N GLY A 102 8.73 7.52 -9.38
CA GLY A 102 7.50 7.67 -8.61
C GLY A 102 7.03 6.38 -7.92
N VAL A 103 7.78 5.28 -8.05
CA VAL A 103 7.45 3.98 -7.46
C VAL A 103 8.06 3.88 -6.07
N LYS A 104 7.26 3.50 -5.08
CA LYS A 104 7.70 3.31 -3.69
C LYS A 104 7.79 1.82 -3.36
N LEU A 105 8.65 1.48 -2.40
CA LEU A 105 8.75 0.11 -1.90
C LEU A 105 7.87 -0.10 -0.67
N ALA A 106 7.09 -1.18 -0.65
CA ALA A 106 6.36 -1.62 0.52
C ALA A 106 6.75 -3.06 0.87
N LEU A 107 6.87 -3.38 2.15
CA LEU A 107 7.21 -4.72 2.62
C LEU A 107 5.97 -5.44 3.12
N ARG A 108 5.74 -6.66 2.66
CA ARG A 108 4.77 -7.58 3.23
C ARG A 108 5.51 -8.51 4.19
N LEU A 109 5.34 -8.27 5.49
CA LEU A 109 6.07 -8.98 6.54
C LEU A 109 5.41 -10.31 6.86
N GLU A 110 6.13 -11.42 6.72
CA GLU A 110 5.63 -12.76 6.95
C GLU A 110 6.25 -13.40 8.21
N GLY A 111 5.50 -14.28 8.86
CA GLY A 111 6.04 -15.11 9.95
C GLY A 111 6.46 -14.38 11.22
N GLY A 112 5.82 -13.24 11.55
CA GLY A 112 6.16 -12.46 12.75
C GLY A 112 7.49 -11.72 12.61
N ALA A 113 7.78 -11.24 11.40
CA ALA A 113 9.01 -10.52 11.08
C ALA A 113 9.00 -9.05 11.56
N GLU A 114 7.87 -8.54 12.07
CA GLU A 114 7.61 -7.11 12.27
C GLU A 114 8.70 -6.42 13.09
N ALA A 115 8.96 -6.89 14.30
CA ALA A 115 9.95 -6.27 15.19
C ALA A 115 11.37 -6.31 14.61
N ALA A 116 11.77 -7.49 14.07
CA ALA A 116 13.12 -7.67 13.54
C ALA A 116 13.39 -6.80 12.29
N VAL A 117 12.39 -6.68 11.41
CA VAL A 117 12.51 -5.86 10.20
C VAL A 117 12.45 -4.38 10.53
N LEU A 118 11.58 -3.96 11.48
CA LEU A 118 11.55 -2.58 11.95
C LEU A 118 12.88 -2.14 12.55
N ASP A 119 13.49 -2.97 13.39
CA ASP A 119 14.79 -2.66 13.98
C ASP A 119 15.90 -2.55 12.92
N LEU A 120 15.81 -3.40 11.89
CA LEU A 120 16.73 -3.34 10.77
C LEU A 120 16.56 -2.04 9.96
N LEU A 121 15.33 -1.66 9.66
CA LEU A 121 15.02 -0.45 8.90
C LEU A 121 15.33 0.85 9.66
N ARG A 122 15.22 0.85 10.99
CA ARG A 122 15.64 2.00 11.80
C ARG A 122 17.13 2.30 11.70
N GLN A 123 17.94 1.29 11.40
CA GLN A 123 19.39 1.43 11.23
C GLN A 123 19.76 1.89 9.80
N ALA A 124 18.80 1.78 8.89
CA ALA A 124 19.04 2.11 7.51
C ALA A 124 17.97 3.00 6.93
N HIS A 125 17.58 3.33 5.97
CA HIS A 125 16.67 4.26 5.30
C HIS A 125 15.18 4.06 5.67
N GLY A 126 14.85 4.04 6.97
CA GLY A 126 13.54 3.64 7.48
C GLY A 126 12.34 4.35 6.87
N ASP A 127 12.45 5.60 6.44
CA ASP A 127 11.32 6.39 5.96
C ASP A 127 11.00 6.20 4.47
N ALA A 128 11.92 5.63 3.72
CA ALA A 128 11.76 5.38 2.28
C ALA A 128 10.98 4.10 1.96
N VAL A 129 10.68 3.29 2.98
CA VAL A 129 10.05 1.97 2.83
C VAL A 129 8.78 1.92 3.68
N GLY A 130 7.67 1.60 3.06
CA GLY A 130 6.40 1.36 3.74
C GLY A 130 6.11 -0.12 3.94
N PHE A 131 4.89 -0.40 4.36
CA PHE A 131 4.43 -1.75 4.62
C PHE A 131 3.11 -2.04 3.92
N CYS A 132 2.95 -3.30 3.53
CA CYS A 132 1.69 -3.85 3.06
C CYS A 132 1.10 -4.72 4.17
N TRP A 133 -0.08 -4.35 4.65
CA TRP A 133 -0.77 -5.15 5.65
C TRP A 133 -1.34 -6.43 5.03
N HIS A 134 -1.36 -7.50 5.83
CA HIS A 134 -2.09 -8.74 5.52
C HIS A 134 -2.54 -9.42 6.83
N PRO A 135 -3.48 -10.39 6.78
CA PRO A 135 -4.04 -11.01 7.99
C PRO A 135 -3.04 -11.71 8.91
N GLY A 136 -1.83 -11.99 8.44
CA GLY A 136 -0.75 -12.56 9.24
C GLY A 136 -0.02 -11.57 10.15
N ILE A 137 -0.23 -10.27 9.98
CA ILE A 137 0.33 -9.24 10.87
C ILE A 137 -0.48 -9.21 12.15
N ARG A 138 0.15 -9.54 13.27
CA ARG A 138 -0.50 -9.61 14.58
C ARG A 138 -0.62 -8.25 15.25
N ASP A 139 0.37 -7.41 15.07
CA ASP A 139 0.43 -6.07 15.64
C ASP A 139 0.77 -5.06 14.54
N ALA A 140 -0.23 -4.33 14.11
CA ALA A 140 -0.09 -3.31 13.07
C ALA A 140 0.24 -1.92 13.63
N GLU A 141 0.11 -1.69 14.95
CA GLU A 141 0.32 -0.39 15.58
C GLU A 141 1.72 0.18 15.32
N PRO A 142 2.81 -0.59 15.47
CA PRO A 142 4.16 -0.09 15.17
C PRO A 142 4.40 0.28 13.71
N LEU A 143 3.52 -0.18 12.81
CA LEU A 143 3.60 0.05 11.36
C LEU A 143 2.65 1.14 10.87
N ALA A 144 1.74 1.64 11.73
CA ALA A 144 0.58 2.43 11.35
C ALA A 144 0.91 3.61 10.44
N ASP A 145 1.96 4.36 10.74
CA ASP A 145 2.36 5.55 9.98
C ASP A 145 2.89 5.23 8.57
N ARG A 146 3.22 3.97 8.32
CA ARG A 146 3.84 3.50 7.07
C ARG A 146 3.08 2.36 6.39
N LEU A 147 1.86 2.09 6.80
CA LEU A 147 0.97 1.16 6.11
C LEU A 147 0.42 1.85 4.86
N TRP A 148 0.95 1.51 3.69
CA TRP A 148 0.61 2.18 2.43
C TRP A 148 -0.37 1.41 1.57
N CYS A 149 -0.48 0.11 1.76
CA CYS A 149 -1.43 -0.76 1.09
C CYS A 149 -1.72 -1.98 1.96
N GLY A 150 -2.67 -2.80 1.57
CA GLY A 150 -2.97 -4.03 2.27
C GLY A 150 -3.57 -5.09 1.36
N GLN A 151 -3.57 -6.31 1.85
CA GLN A 151 -4.21 -7.45 1.22
C GLN A 151 -5.10 -8.15 2.25
N CYS A 152 -6.33 -8.49 1.87
CA CYS A 152 -7.24 -9.20 2.74
C CYS A 152 -8.02 -10.27 1.97
N GLU A 153 -8.65 -11.14 2.73
CA GLU A 153 -9.55 -12.19 2.25
C GLU A 153 -10.93 -12.01 2.88
N PRO A 154 -11.99 -12.57 2.30
CA PRO A 154 -13.27 -12.65 2.97
C PRO A 154 -13.13 -13.30 4.34
N GLY A 155 -13.61 -12.61 5.40
CA GLY A 155 -13.45 -13.05 6.78
C GLY A 155 -12.25 -12.50 7.53
N SER A 156 -11.37 -11.72 6.88
CA SER A 156 -10.30 -11.00 7.58
C SER A 156 -10.89 -10.04 8.62
N ASP A 157 -10.30 -10.00 9.81
CA ASP A 157 -10.66 -9.00 10.82
C ASP A 157 -9.91 -7.69 10.57
N LEU A 158 -10.61 -6.69 10.05
CA LEU A 158 -10.07 -5.38 9.72
C LEU A 158 -10.28 -4.33 10.83
N ARG A 159 -10.85 -4.70 11.98
CA ARG A 159 -11.19 -3.76 13.07
C ARG A 159 -9.96 -3.08 13.65
N SER A 160 -8.86 -3.80 13.79
CA SER A 160 -7.59 -3.22 14.26
C SER A 160 -7.06 -2.15 13.30
N LEU A 161 -7.14 -2.39 12.00
CA LEU A 161 -6.77 -1.39 10.99
C LEU A 161 -7.69 -0.18 10.99
N GLN A 162 -8.99 -0.40 11.16
CA GLN A 162 -9.96 0.70 11.25
C GLN A 162 -9.69 1.55 12.49
N ALA A 163 -9.37 0.91 13.63
CA ALA A 163 -9.00 1.61 14.86
C ALA A 163 -7.72 2.45 14.72
N LEU A 164 -6.78 2.00 13.89
CA LEU A 164 -5.55 2.75 13.54
C LEU A 164 -5.80 3.86 12.49
N GLY A 165 -7.04 4.03 12.05
CA GLY A 165 -7.38 5.03 11.04
C GLY A 165 -6.91 4.68 9.62
N TYR A 166 -6.60 3.41 9.33
CA TYR A 166 -6.17 2.97 8.01
C TYR A 166 -7.21 3.29 6.92
N ARG A 167 -6.79 3.94 5.85
CA ARG A 167 -7.68 4.45 4.78
C ARG A 167 -7.24 4.11 3.37
N TRP A 168 -6.13 3.43 3.23
CA TRP A 168 -5.54 3.09 1.94
C TRP A 168 -6.27 1.93 1.26
N ASP A 169 -5.81 1.59 0.08
CA ASP A 169 -6.40 0.52 -0.71
C ASP A 169 -6.08 -0.85 -0.12
N MET A 170 -7.09 -1.72 -0.14
CA MET A 170 -7.04 -3.09 0.35
C MET A 170 -7.30 -4.05 -0.80
N ALA A 171 -6.30 -4.83 -1.16
CA ALA A 171 -6.38 -5.80 -2.24
C ALA A 171 -7.21 -7.02 -1.84
N ILE A 172 -8.08 -7.47 -2.73
CA ILE A 172 -8.82 -8.72 -2.62
C ILE A 172 -8.48 -9.57 -3.84
N GLU A 173 -7.92 -10.75 -3.59
CA GLU A 173 -7.63 -11.68 -4.68
C GLU A 173 -8.91 -12.18 -5.34
N ALA A 174 -8.96 -12.09 -6.67
CA ALA A 174 -10.11 -12.48 -7.46
C ALA A 174 -9.70 -13.02 -8.84
N GLU A 175 -10.40 -14.06 -9.29
CA GLU A 175 -10.19 -14.66 -10.61
C GLU A 175 -11.06 -14.00 -11.68
N HIS A 176 -12.18 -13.41 -11.26
CA HIS A 176 -13.14 -12.73 -12.15
C HIS A 176 -13.71 -11.45 -11.54
N PRO A 177 -14.08 -10.45 -12.34
CA PRO A 177 -14.68 -9.21 -11.84
C PRO A 177 -15.93 -9.40 -10.97
N GLN A 178 -16.72 -10.44 -11.24
CA GLN A 178 -17.91 -10.76 -10.44
C GLN A 178 -17.54 -11.34 -9.08
N ASP A 179 -16.52 -12.20 -9.01
CA ASP A 179 -15.98 -12.74 -7.77
C ASP A 179 -15.44 -11.62 -6.87
N PHE A 180 -14.69 -10.68 -7.46
CA PHE A 180 -14.24 -9.49 -6.74
C PHE A 180 -15.40 -8.71 -6.13
N ARG A 181 -16.44 -8.40 -6.93
CA ARG A 181 -17.60 -7.64 -6.45
C ARG A 181 -18.32 -8.34 -5.29
N ALA A 182 -18.46 -9.66 -5.37
CA ALA A 182 -19.09 -10.45 -4.31
C ALA A 182 -18.25 -10.42 -3.01
N LYS A 183 -16.93 -10.60 -3.11
CA LYS A 183 -16.01 -10.56 -1.97
C LYS A 183 -15.95 -9.16 -1.36
N ALA A 184 -15.88 -8.12 -2.17
CA ALA A 184 -15.88 -6.73 -1.72
C ALA A 184 -17.17 -6.39 -0.98
N ALA A 185 -18.33 -6.74 -1.54
CA ALA A 185 -19.63 -6.51 -0.89
C ALA A 185 -19.74 -7.22 0.47
N LEU A 186 -19.20 -8.43 0.60
CA LEU A 186 -19.17 -9.16 1.88
C LEU A 186 -18.31 -8.44 2.92
N LEU A 187 -17.12 -7.96 2.52
CA LEU A 187 -16.23 -7.22 3.41
C LEU A 187 -16.81 -5.85 3.78
N GLU A 188 -17.44 -5.15 2.86
CA GLU A 188 -18.15 -3.89 3.15
C GLU A 188 -19.31 -4.08 4.13
N ALA A 189 -20.03 -5.19 4.04
CA ALA A 189 -21.13 -5.50 4.97
C ALA A 189 -20.63 -5.81 6.38
N THR A 190 -19.46 -6.46 6.49
CA THR A 190 -18.87 -6.85 7.79
C THR A 190 -18.00 -5.74 8.40
N HIS A 191 -17.40 -4.93 7.54
CA HIS A 191 -16.54 -3.81 7.91
C HIS A 191 -16.99 -2.56 7.14
N PRO A 192 -18.14 -1.99 7.51
CA PRO A 192 -18.61 -0.80 6.82
C PRO A 192 -17.49 0.23 6.86
N THR A 193 -17.07 0.66 5.68
CA THR A 193 -16.14 1.76 5.57
C THR A 193 -16.76 2.88 6.37
N VAL A 194 -16.09 3.35 7.40
CA VAL A 194 -16.46 4.62 8.01
C VAL A 194 -16.19 5.64 6.93
N LEU A 195 -17.16 5.77 6.02
CA LEU A 195 -17.23 6.93 5.19
C LEU A 195 -17.11 8.08 6.17
N PHE A 196 -16.18 8.98 5.96
CA PHE A 196 -16.34 10.28 6.61
C PHE A 196 -17.77 10.66 6.39
N PRO A 197 -18.56 10.81 7.45
CA PRO A 197 -19.90 11.29 7.25
C PRO A 197 -19.74 12.55 6.39
N ALA A 198 -20.50 12.62 5.32
CA ALA A 198 -20.69 13.88 4.59
C ALA A 198 -21.10 15.01 5.55
N GLU A 199 -21.43 14.64 6.77
CA GLU A 199 -21.72 15.40 7.95
C GLU A 199 -20.56 15.37 8.97
N MET A 200 -19.35 15.72 8.54
CA MET A 200 -18.41 16.20 9.55
C MET A 200 -19.07 17.36 10.28
N PRO A 201 -19.10 17.35 11.64
CA PRO A 201 -19.60 18.50 12.37
C PRO A 201 -18.86 19.73 11.85
N THR A 202 -19.61 20.64 11.27
CA THR A 202 -19.05 21.88 10.79
C THR A 202 -18.98 22.86 11.94
N THR A 203 -17.92 23.66 11.99
CA THR A 203 -17.87 24.81 12.88
C THR A 203 -19.02 25.77 12.54
N ALA A 204 -19.36 26.68 13.44
CA ALA A 204 -20.35 27.75 13.19
C ALA A 204 -20.07 28.58 11.92
N LEU A 205 -18.87 28.46 11.35
CA LEU A 205 -18.45 29.09 10.10
C LEU A 205 -18.52 28.13 8.89
N GLY A 206 -19.15 26.96 9.01
CA GLY A 206 -19.30 26.00 7.93
C GLY A 206 -17.98 25.26 7.56
N ARG A 207 -16.95 25.36 8.38
CA ARG A 207 -15.70 24.65 8.15
C ARG A 207 -15.78 23.26 8.80
N PRO A 208 -15.34 22.18 8.12
CA PRO A 208 -15.30 20.87 8.72
C PRO A 208 -14.41 20.90 9.98
N VAL A 209 -14.93 20.39 11.09
CA VAL A 209 -14.11 20.12 12.27
C VAL A 209 -13.32 18.86 11.97
N VAL A 210 -12.03 18.99 11.78
CA VAL A 210 -11.11 17.86 11.73
C VAL A 210 -10.84 17.48 13.20
N PRO A 211 -11.29 16.32 13.69
CA PRO A 211 -10.91 15.88 15.04
C PRO A 211 -9.41 15.77 15.12
N ASP A 212 -8.83 16.22 16.24
CA ASP A 212 -7.37 16.14 16.47
C ASP A 212 -6.82 14.72 16.30
N ASP A 213 -7.63 13.70 16.57
CA ASP A 213 -7.27 12.29 16.41
C ASP A 213 -7.43 11.75 14.98
N SER A 214 -8.11 12.48 14.10
CA SER A 214 -8.11 12.17 12.65
C SER A 214 -6.85 12.65 11.94
N VAL A 215 -5.92 13.04 12.68
CA VAL A 215 -4.68 13.76 12.48
C VAL A 215 -3.61 12.98 11.75
N VAL A 216 -3.86 11.79 11.32
CA VAL A 216 -2.92 11.20 10.35
C VAL A 216 -2.89 12.04 9.05
N PHE A 217 -4.00 12.69 8.69
CA PHE A 217 -4.01 13.66 7.59
C PHE A 217 -3.56 15.08 8.00
N GLY A 218 -3.81 15.48 9.24
CA GLY A 218 -3.45 16.81 9.71
C GLY A 218 -1.95 16.99 9.91
N ARG A 219 -1.24 15.98 10.38
CA ARG A 219 0.20 16.10 10.62
C ARG A 219 1.00 16.32 9.34
N HIS A 220 0.66 15.65 8.24
CA HIS A 220 1.34 15.87 6.97
C HIS A 220 0.98 17.18 6.28
N LEU A 221 -0.19 17.74 6.58
CA LEU A 221 -0.57 19.05 6.05
C LEU A 221 -0.18 20.22 6.97
N GLN A 222 0.07 19.94 8.25
CA GLN A 222 0.56 20.95 9.22
C GLN A 222 2.07 20.90 9.40
N SER A 223 2.72 19.78 9.04
CA SER A 223 4.15 19.73 9.05
C SER A 223 4.65 20.44 7.79
N GLU A 224 5.13 21.65 7.99
CA GLU A 224 6.26 22.10 7.20
C GLU A 224 6.00 22.82 5.89
N ASP A 225 4.94 23.58 5.80
CA ASP A 225 5.04 24.75 4.93
C ASP A 225 5.44 25.98 5.76
N PRO A 226 6.75 26.28 5.85
CA PRO A 226 7.23 27.46 6.59
C PRO A 226 6.72 28.78 5.98
N LEU A 227 6.00 28.72 4.85
CA LEU A 227 5.36 29.87 4.23
C LEU A 227 3.94 30.12 4.78
N LEU A 228 3.27 29.12 5.35
CA LEU A 228 1.97 29.30 5.98
C LEU A 228 2.09 30.01 7.35
N ASP A 229 3.13 29.68 8.11
CA ASP A 229 3.40 30.30 9.42
C ASP A 229 3.74 31.80 9.31
N ARG A 230 4.30 32.23 8.18
CA ARG A 230 4.62 33.66 7.96
C ARG A 230 3.41 34.52 7.63
N ARG A 231 2.29 33.93 7.22
CA ARG A 231 1.07 34.70 6.89
C ARG A 231 0.15 34.90 8.09
N GLN A 232 0.29 34.12 9.16
CA GLN A 232 -0.54 34.28 10.37
C GLN A 232 0.10 35.19 11.44
N GLY A 233 1.32 35.61 11.27
CA GLY A 233 2.06 36.41 12.25
C GLY A 233 2.13 37.91 11.99
N ARG A 234 1.28 38.45 11.11
CA ARG A 234 1.19 39.92 10.90
C ARG A 234 -0.26 40.35 10.71
N ALA A 235 -0.89 40.63 11.80
CA ALA A 235 -1.94 41.61 11.93
C ALA A 235 -1.84 42.24 13.31
#